data_0d0f9af54ec4b901b69db609a092b19a
#
_entry.id   0d0f9af54ec4b901b69db609a092b19a
#
_cell.length_a   1.000
_cell.length_b   1.000
_cell.length_c   1.000
_cell.angle_alpha   90.00
_cell.angle_beta   90.00
_cell.angle_gamma   90.00
#
_symmetry.space_group_name_H-M   'P 1'
#
loop_
_entity.id
_entity.type
_entity.pdbx_description
1 polymer ?
#
loop_
_entity_poly.entity_id
_entity_poly.type
_entity_poly.pdbx_seq_one_letter_code
_entity_poly.pdbx_strand_id
1 'polypeptide(L)'
;MTGTMLAVLDDVESGAGFIRTIAARAERLDARLIIYLLTPGPLAAPELAPFGALYLPDQVLQADSEEQLAKLRSALAGSPVPIDIRGLFDDVAWLAGDMRRARPIADLAVIGSHETWAIPYLYRRVTEMLALASGGPLVILPPGRSLAIVKHAVLAWKPSAEAVRALHDLVGLLEPGARVDIVSCGDQPTHDDGPRGHKAIADYLEYHDFEVGSVWLEQRYDVAEQLQTHALEIGADLLAAGAFAHSRLRELIFGGVTAGLIGETRLPVLLSR
;
A
#
# COMPACT_ATOMS: atom_id res chain seq x y z
N MET A 1 18.63 4.76 -9.25
CA MET A 1 17.63 5.26 -10.25
C MET A 1 16.70 6.19 -9.52
N THR A 2 16.59 7.42 -9.98
CA THR A 2 15.67 8.42 -9.40
C THR A 2 14.25 7.98 -9.71
N GLY A 3 13.55 7.45 -8.72
CA GLY A 3 12.16 6.99 -8.87
C GLY A 3 11.15 8.06 -8.46
N THR A 4 9.87 7.80 -8.70
CA THR A 4 8.76 8.64 -8.25
C THR A 4 7.89 7.84 -7.28
N MET A 5 7.73 8.35 -6.07
CA MET A 5 6.83 7.80 -5.07
C MET A 5 5.54 8.64 -5.01
N LEU A 6 4.42 7.98 -4.89
CA LEU A 6 3.11 8.59 -4.70
C LEU A 6 2.60 8.28 -3.30
N ALA A 7 2.27 9.29 -2.50
CA ALA A 7 1.57 9.14 -1.23
C ALA A 7 0.17 9.75 -1.32
N VAL A 8 -0.81 9.13 -0.68
CA VAL A 8 -2.19 9.64 -0.64
C VAL A 8 -2.71 9.58 0.78
N LEU A 9 -3.37 10.64 1.23
CA LEU A 9 -4.01 10.74 2.55
C LEU A 9 -5.25 11.64 2.46
N ASP A 10 -6.13 11.57 3.46
CA ASP A 10 -7.34 12.40 3.56
C ASP A 10 -7.32 13.31 4.81
N ASP A 11 -6.34 13.14 5.69
CA ASP A 11 -6.15 13.99 6.87
C ASP A 11 -4.66 14.13 7.23
N VAL A 12 -4.22 15.35 7.51
CA VAL A 12 -2.81 15.64 7.79
C VAL A 12 -2.42 15.27 9.21
N GLU A 13 -3.33 15.38 10.18
CA GLU A 13 -3.03 15.14 11.59
C GLU A 13 -2.83 13.64 11.85
N SER A 14 -3.78 12.81 11.47
CA SER A 14 -3.68 11.36 11.55
C SER A 14 -2.59 10.80 10.64
N GLY A 15 -2.34 11.43 9.48
CA GLY A 15 -1.31 11.06 8.50
C GLY A 15 0.11 11.56 8.81
N ALA A 16 0.33 12.37 9.86
CA ALA A 16 1.64 13.00 10.10
C ALA A 16 2.80 12.00 10.31
N GLY A 17 2.54 10.89 10.98
CA GLY A 17 3.52 9.80 11.16
C GLY A 17 3.85 9.11 9.84
N PHE A 18 2.83 8.79 9.07
CA PHE A 18 2.91 8.21 7.73
C PHE A 18 3.77 9.07 6.80
N ILE A 19 3.46 10.36 6.68
CA ILE A 19 4.17 11.29 5.78
C ILE A 19 5.66 11.40 6.12
N ARG A 20 6.04 11.48 7.41
CA ARG A 20 7.45 11.49 7.81
C ARG A 20 8.18 10.22 7.38
N THR A 21 7.55 9.07 7.56
CA THR A 21 8.12 7.77 7.18
C THR A 21 8.33 7.68 5.67
N ILE A 22 7.39 8.17 4.86
CA ILE A 22 7.50 8.13 3.40
C ILE A 22 8.52 9.15 2.89
N ALA A 23 8.64 10.33 3.48
CA ALA A 23 9.68 11.28 3.14
C ALA A 23 11.09 10.71 3.39
N ALA A 24 11.30 10.03 4.53
CA ALA A 24 12.56 9.33 4.83
C ALA A 24 12.85 8.19 3.83
N ARG A 25 11.82 7.45 3.38
CA ARG A 25 12.00 6.43 2.34
C ARG A 25 12.36 7.05 0.99
N ALA A 26 11.68 8.13 0.60
CA ALA A 26 11.97 8.84 -0.65
C ALA A 26 13.41 9.37 -0.67
N GLU A 27 13.92 9.89 0.46
CA GLU A 27 15.31 10.31 0.62
C GLU A 27 16.28 9.16 0.38
N ARG A 28 16.07 8.00 1.00
CA ARG A 28 16.94 6.83 0.83
C ARG A 28 16.96 6.30 -0.61
N LEU A 29 15.85 6.40 -1.31
CA LEU A 29 15.73 5.96 -2.70
C LEU A 29 16.15 7.03 -3.72
N ASP A 30 16.54 8.22 -3.27
CA ASP A 30 16.75 9.39 -4.14
C ASP A 30 15.54 9.60 -5.07
N ALA A 31 14.33 9.47 -4.52
CA ALA A 31 13.09 9.50 -5.25
C ALA A 31 12.35 10.83 -5.07
N ARG A 32 11.69 11.30 -6.13
CA ARG A 32 10.71 12.37 -6.04
C ARG A 32 9.47 11.89 -5.30
N LEU A 33 8.93 12.70 -4.38
CA LEU A 33 7.70 12.38 -3.66
C LEU A 33 6.55 13.28 -4.13
N ILE A 34 5.46 12.66 -4.57
CA ILE A 34 4.22 13.35 -4.91
C ILE A 34 3.17 12.96 -3.85
N ILE A 35 2.56 13.96 -3.23
CA ILE A 35 1.59 13.76 -2.17
C ILE A 35 0.24 14.33 -2.61
N TYR A 36 -0.80 13.50 -2.55
CA TYR A 36 -2.18 13.94 -2.71
C TYR A 36 -2.89 13.99 -1.37
N LEU A 37 -3.41 15.16 -1.03
CA LEU A 37 -4.37 15.34 0.05
C LEU A 37 -5.78 15.34 -0.55
N LEU A 38 -6.62 14.41 -0.13
CA LEU A 38 -8.00 14.27 -0.57
C LEU A 38 -8.91 14.93 0.46
N THR A 39 -9.56 16.02 0.11
CA THR A 39 -10.49 16.70 1.00
C THR A 39 -11.92 16.51 0.49
N PRO A 40 -12.79 15.78 1.24
CA PRO A 40 -14.17 15.61 0.85
C PRO A 40 -14.94 16.92 0.97
N GLY A 41 -15.56 17.31 -0.12
CA GLY A 41 -16.54 18.39 -0.18
C GLY A 41 -17.93 17.97 0.31
N PRO A 42 -18.87 18.89 0.39
CA PRO A 42 -20.26 18.57 0.70
C PRO A 42 -20.85 17.71 -0.42
N LEU A 43 -21.80 16.84 -0.07
CA LEU A 43 -22.58 16.10 -1.07
C LEU A 43 -23.25 17.09 -2.03
N ALA A 44 -23.06 16.89 -3.32
CA ALA A 44 -23.68 17.73 -4.37
C ALA A 44 -25.23 17.73 -4.33
N ALA A 45 -25.81 16.75 -3.64
CA ALA A 45 -27.25 16.65 -3.39
C ALA A 45 -27.51 16.57 -1.88
N PRO A 46 -27.73 17.71 -1.19
CA PRO A 46 -28.06 17.74 0.25
C PRO A 46 -29.26 16.88 0.61
N GLU A 47 -30.18 16.66 -0.33
CA GLU A 47 -31.37 15.82 -0.21
C GLU A 47 -31.03 14.33 0.00
N LEU A 48 -29.83 13.90 -0.38
CA LEU A 48 -29.31 12.53 -0.19
C LEU A 48 -28.45 12.40 1.08
N ALA A 49 -28.20 13.49 1.79
CA ALA A 49 -27.47 13.45 3.05
C ALA A 49 -28.28 12.68 4.10
N PRO A 50 -27.67 11.75 4.85
CA PRO A 50 -28.35 11.11 5.97
C PRO A 50 -28.85 12.18 6.94
N PHE A 51 -30.03 11.96 7.52
CA PHE A 51 -30.62 12.86 8.51
C PHE A 51 -29.60 13.18 9.61
N GLY A 52 -29.20 14.45 9.73
CA GLY A 52 -28.23 14.92 10.73
C GLY A 52 -26.84 15.26 10.20
N ALA A 53 -26.54 15.13 8.92
CA ALA A 53 -25.31 15.65 8.37
C ALA A 53 -25.27 17.19 8.47
N LEU A 54 -24.27 17.74 9.15
CA LEU A 54 -24.05 19.19 9.19
C LEU A 54 -23.66 19.65 7.79
N TYR A 55 -24.49 20.50 7.19
CA TYR A 55 -24.16 21.19 5.95
C TYR A 55 -23.09 22.26 6.27
N LEU A 56 -21.85 22.01 5.86
CA LEU A 56 -20.81 23.03 5.88
C LEU A 56 -20.76 23.72 4.50
N PRO A 57 -20.74 25.07 4.46
CA PRO A 57 -20.60 25.77 3.19
C PRO A 57 -19.28 25.41 2.48
N ASP A 58 -19.30 25.31 1.15
CA ASP A 58 -18.11 25.02 0.32
C ASP A 58 -16.89 25.87 0.68
N GLN A 59 -17.12 27.15 0.98
CA GLN A 59 -16.05 28.09 1.38
C GLN A 59 -15.33 27.66 2.66
N VAL A 60 -16.05 27.08 3.62
CA VAL A 60 -15.45 26.61 4.90
C VAL A 60 -14.59 25.38 4.64
N LEU A 61 -15.10 24.44 3.82
CA LEU A 61 -14.37 23.21 3.48
C LEU A 61 -13.15 23.48 2.60
N GLN A 62 -13.24 24.44 1.68
CA GLN A 62 -12.09 24.88 0.89
C GLN A 62 -11.02 25.57 1.76
N ALA A 63 -11.43 26.42 2.71
CA ALA A 63 -10.50 27.06 3.64
C ALA A 63 -9.80 26.01 4.53
N ASP A 64 -10.52 25.00 5.02
CA ASP A 64 -9.93 23.88 5.77
C ASP A 64 -8.92 23.08 4.91
N SER A 65 -9.27 22.79 3.67
CA SER A 65 -8.35 22.12 2.72
C SER A 65 -7.07 22.93 2.49
N GLU A 66 -7.18 24.25 2.33
CA GLU A 66 -6.01 25.12 2.15
C GLU A 66 -5.14 25.18 3.42
N GLU A 67 -5.77 25.20 4.60
CA GLU A 67 -5.06 25.14 5.88
C GLU A 67 -4.30 23.83 6.05
N GLN A 68 -4.93 22.70 5.76
CA GLN A 68 -4.28 21.37 5.81
C GLN A 68 -3.13 21.27 4.81
N LEU A 69 -3.29 21.77 3.59
CA LEU A 69 -2.20 21.84 2.60
C LEU A 69 -1.04 22.71 3.10
N ALA A 70 -1.32 23.84 3.75
CA ALA A 70 -0.30 24.70 4.33
C ALA A 70 0.45 24.02 5.48
N LYS A 71 -0.25 23.30 6.36
CA LYS A 71 0.35 22.48 7.42
C LYS A 71 1.28 21.41 6.83
N LEU A 72 0.84 20.71 5.80
CA LEU A 72 1.62 19.68 5.13
C LEU A 72 2.87 20.24 4.46
N ARG A 73 2.76 21.36 3.75
CA ARG A 73 3.91 22.08 3.16
C ARG A 73 4.91 22.53 4.23
N SER A 74 4.41 23.07 5.34
CA SER A 74 5.26 23.49 6.46
C SER A 74 6.01 22.32 7.11
N ALA A 75 5.32 21.21 7.31
CA ALA A 75 5.91 20.01 7.91
C ALA A 75 7.03 19.39 7.05
N LEU A 76 7.01 19.63 5.74
CA LEU A 76 7.95 19.07 4.78
C LEU A 76 8.94 20.09 4.19
N ALA A 77 8.91 21.34 4.64
CA ALA A 77 9.72 22.44 4.10
C ALA A 77 11.24 22.21 4.20
N GLY A 78 11.68 21.34 5.13
CA GLY A 78 13.10 20.97 5.31
C GLY A 78 13.52 19.67 4.65
N SER A 79 12.64 19.05 3.85
CA SER A 79 12.95 17.76 3.21
C SER A 79 14.01 17.94 2.12
N PRO A 80 15.04 17.06 2.06
CA PRO A 80 16.06 17.12 1.03
C PRO A 80 15.58 16.59 -0.34
N VAL A 81 14.44 15.90 -0.39
CA VAL A 81 13.90 15.34 -1.63
C VAL A 81 12.92 16.31 -2.31
N PRO A 82 12.79 16.28 -3.65
CA PRO A 82 11.77 17.04 -4.36
C PRO A 82 10.37 16.57 -3.98
N ILE A 83 9.57 17.44 -3.38
CA ILE A 83 8.20 17.13 -2.97
C ILE A 83 7.21 18.00 -3.74
N ASP A 84 6.20 17.35 -4.32
CA ASP A 84 5.07 18.00 -5.00
C ASP A 84 3.78 17.67 -4.23
N ILE A 85 3.14 18.68 -3.65
CA ILE A 85 1.94 18.52 -2.83
C ILE A 85 0.73 19.07 -3.58
N ARG A 86 -0.27 18.21 -3.77
CA ARG A 86 -1.50 18.50 -4.51
C ARG A 86 -2.72 18.23 -3.64
N GLY A 87 -3.70 19.14 -3.68
CA GLY A 87 -5.03 18.93 -3.11
C GLY A 87 -6.01 18.47 -4.17
N LEU A 88 -6.89 17.55 -3.80
CA LEU A 88 -8.12 17.25 -4.54
C LEU A 88 -9.30 17.49 -3.60
N PHE A 89 -10.21 18.34 -4.04
CA PHE A 89 -11.42 18.69 -3.33
C PHE A 89 -12.62 18.37 -4.20
N ASP A 90 -13.46 17.41 -3.78
CA ASP A 90 -14.68 17.02 -4.47
C ASP A 90 -15.60 16.25 -3.49
N ASP A 91 -16.80 15.91 -3.93
CA ASP A 91 -17.66 14.96 -3.22
C ASP A 91 -16.93 13.64 -2.97
N VAL A 92 -17.10 13.10 -1.77
CA VAL A 92 -16.45 11.84 -1.34
C VAL A 92 -16.68 10.69 -2.32
N ALA A 93 -17.82 10.67 -3.01
CA ALA A 93 -18.13 9.62 -3.99
C ALA A 93 -17.26 9.72 -5.26
N TRP A 94 -16.77 10.91 -5.60
CA TRP A 94 -16.00 11.17 -6.81
C TRP A 94 -14.48 11.24 -6.58
N LEU A 95 -14.03 11.59 -5.38
CA LEU A 95 -12.61 11.78 -5.05
C LEU A 95 -11.69 10.63 -5.51
N ALA A 96 -12.09 9.38 -5.32
CA ALA A 96 -11.29 8.23 -5.77
C ALA A 96 -11.20 8.17 -7.31
N GLY A 97 -12.26 8.58 -8.01
CA GLY A 97 -12.29 8.69 -9.47
C GLY A 97 -11.42 9.86 -9.97
N ASP A 98 -11.44 10.98 -9.27
CA ASP A 98 -10.62 12.15 -9.57
C ASP A 98 -9.15 11.85 -9.31
N MET A 99 -8.83 11.21 -8.22
CA MET A 99 -7.49 10.71 -7.95
C MET A 99 -7.00 9.79 -9.07
N ARG A 100 -7.84 8.89 -9.58
CA ARG A 100 -7.50 8.01 -10.71
C ARG A 100 -7.16 8.79 -11.97
N ARG A 101 -7.88 9.88 -12.25
CA ARG A 101 -7.64 10.75 -13.43
C ARG A 101 -6.40 11.63 -13.24
N ALA A 102 -6.22 12.16 -12.04
CA ALA A 102 -5.16 13.11 -11.72
C ALA A 102 -3.81 12.47 -11.36
N ARG A 103 -3.80 11.17 -11.02
CA ARG A 103 -2.58 10.52 -10.52
C ARG A 103 -1.45 10.56 -11.54
N PRO A 104 -0.23 10.85 -11.09
CA PRO A 104 0.95 10.78 -11.93
C PRO A 104 1.37 9.33 -12.18
N ILE A 105 2.27 9.13 -13.14
CA ILE A 105 3.04 7.90 -13.22
C ILE A 105 3.97 7.85 -12.00
N ALA A 106 3.89 6.77 -11.22
CA ALA A 106 4.73 6.55 -10.05
C ALA A 106 5.23 5.10 -10.05
N ASP A 107 6.46 4.93 -9.59
CA ASP A 107 7.11 3.62 -9.48
C ASP A 107 6.63 2.87 -8.24
N LEU A 108 6.19 3.59 -7.21
CA LEU A 108 5.66 3.06 -5.97
C LEU A 108 4.54 3.96 -5.44
N ALA A 109 3.36 3.39 -5.22
CA ALA A 109 2.31 4.04 -4.45
C ALA A 109 2.38 3.61 -2.98
N VAL A 110 2.17 4.54 -2.06
CA VAL A 110 2.14 4.24 -0.62
C VAL A 110 0.95 4.94 0.02
N ILE A 111 0.23 4.23 0.86
CA ILE A 111 -0.86 4.78 1.68
C ILE A 111 -0.70 4.33 3.13
N GLY A 112 -1.21 5.09 4.06
CA GLY A 112 -1.40 4.63 5.43
C GLY A 112 -2.50 3.56 5.50
N SER A 113 -2.49 2.72 6.55
CA SER A 113 -3.59 1.78 6.80
C SER A 113 -4.88 2.53 7.17
N HIS A 114 -6.00 1.82 7.23
CA HIS A 114 -7.33 2.40 7.49
C HIS A 114 -7.39 3.30 8.74
N GLU A 115 -6.57 3.03 9.74
CA GLU A 115 -6.50 3.80 11.00
C GLU A 115 -5.96 5.22 10.83
N THR A 116 -5.26 5.50 9.73
CA THR A 116 -4.70 6.82 9.41
C THR A 116 -5.60 7.64 8.48
N TRP A 117 -6.78 7.14 8.18
CA TRP A 117 -7.76 7.79 7.32
C TRP A 117 -8.96 8.27 8.14
N ALA A 118 -9.38 9.51 7.91
CA ALA A 118 -10.58 10.05 8.53
C ALA A 118 -11.86 9.41 7.97
N ILE A 119 -11.83 8.99 6.70
CA ILE A 119 -13.00 8.46 6.00
C ILE A 119 -12.75 7.02 5.52
N PRO A 120 -13.30 5.99 6.21
CA PRO A 120 -13.11 4.58 5.87
C PRO A 120 -13.56 4.21 4.45
N TYR A 121 -14.62 4.83 3.96
CA TYR A 121 -15.10 4.63 2.58
C TYR A 121 -14.06 5.10 1.56
N LEU A 122 -13.46 6.28 1.77
CA LEU A 122 -12.46 6.85 0.88
C LEU A 122 -11.19 6.01 0.89
N TYR A 123 -10.71 5.59 2.07
CA TYR A 123 -9.61 4.64 2.21
C TYR A 123 -9.81 3.42 1.31
N ARG A 124 -10.95 2.74 1.46
CA ARG A 124 -11.24 1.54 0.69
C ARG A 124 -11.21 1.81 -0.81
N ARG A 125 -11.89 2.86 -1.28
CA ARG A 125 -11.98 3.19 -2.72
C ARG A 125 -10.64 3.58 -3.33
N VAL A 126 -9.82 4.34 -2.60
CA VAL A 126 -8.49 4.75 -3.04
C VAL A 126 -7.54 3.55 -3.05
N THR A 127 -7.56 2.72 -2.01
CA THR A 127 -6.75 1.49 -1.94
C THR A 127 -7.06 0.55 -3.11
N GLU A 128 -8.35 0.30 -3.36
CA GLU A 128 -8.80 -0.49 -4.51
C GLU A 128 -8.28 0.08 -5.84
N MET A 129 -8.44 1.38 -6.02
CA MET A 129 -8.02 2.06 -7.23
C MET A 129 -6.50 1.98 -7.42
N LEU A 130 -5.72 2.22 -6.38
CA LEU A 130 -4.25 2.12 -6.45
C LEU A 130 -3.79 0.69 -6.71
N ALA A 131 -4.32 -0.30 -6.01
CA ALA A 131 -3.95 -1.69 -6.18
C ALA A 131 -4.35 -2.26 -7.56
N LEU A 132 -5.46 -1.79 -8.16
CA LEU A 132 -5.97 -2.32 -9.43
C LEU A 132 -5.52 -1.55 -10.67
N ALA A 133 -5.30 -0.25 -10.55
CA ALA A 133 -5.15 0.64 -11.70
C ALA A 133 -3.88 1.48 -11.68
N SER A 134 -3.00 1.35 -10.68
CA SER A 134 -1.78 2.16 -10.62
C SER A 134 -0.74 1.79 -11.67
N GLY A 135 -0.72 0.56 -12.13
CA GLY A 135 0.32 0.06 -13.02
C GLY A 135 1.67 -0.17 -12.33
N GLY A 136 1.75 0.08 -11.01
CA GLY A 136 2.89 -0.17 -10.13
C GLY A 136 2.45 -0.77 -8.81
N PRO A 137 3.40 -1.14 -7.94
CA PRO A 137 3.13 -1.70 -6.63
C PRO A 137 2.50 -0.67 -5.67
N LEU A 138 1.70 -1.17 -4.74
CA LEU A 138 1.12 -0.42 -3.63
C LEU A 138 1.68 -0.93 -2.31
N VAL A 139 2.19 -0.05 -1.45
CA VAL A 139 2.47 -0.37 -0.06
C VAL A 139 1.42 0.25 0.85
N ILE A 140 0.88 -0.57 1.75
CA ILE A 140 0.02 -0.13 2.86
C ILE A 140 0.88 -0.13 4.12
N LEU A 141 0.95 1.02 4.79
CA LEU A 141 1.82 1.24 5.94
C LEU A 141 0.99 1.47 7.22
N PRO A 142 1.01 0.56 8.20
CA PRO A 142 0.29 0.77 9.46
C PRO A 142 1.02 1.75 10.38
N PRO A 143 0.33 2.39 11.35
CA PRO A 143 0.93 3.31 12.29
C PRO A 143 2.10 2.69 13.08
N GLY A 144 3.10 3.50 13.35
CA GLY A 144 4.28 3.08 14.12
C GLY A 144 5.23 2.12 13.40
N ARG A 145 4.93 1.73 12.17
CA ARG A 145 5.83 0.94 11.32
C ARG A 145 6.60 1.82 10.35
N SER A 146 7.76 1.33 9.92
CA SER A 146 8.66 2.05 9.00
C SER A 146 8.86 1.26 7.71
N LEU A 147 8.98 1.98 6.62
CA LEU A 147 9.41 1.43 5.32
C LEU A 147 10.83 1.92 4.96
N ALA A 148 11.49 2.66 5.83
CA ALA A 148 12.78 3.26 5.53
C ALA A 148 13.86 2.21 5.21
N ILE A 149 13.87 1.09 5.93
CA ILE A 149 14.83 -0.01 5.79
C ILE A 149 14.05 -1.31 5.76
N VAL A 150 14.28 -2.16 4.75
CA VAL A 150 13.68 -3.49 4.63
C VAL A 150 14.82 -4.52 4.53
N LYS A 151 15.13 -5.16 5.67
CA LYS A 151 16.17 -6.18 5.77
C LYS A 151 15.63 -7.59 5.85
N HIS A 152 14.37 -7.75 6.21
CA HIS A 152 13.71 -9.03 6.29
C HIS A 152 12.29 -8.92 5.73
N ALA A 153 11.98 -9.69 4.70
CA ALA A 153 10.68 -9.70 4.08
C ALA A 153 10.08 -11.12 4.01
N VAL A 154 8.75 -11.18 4.08
CA VAL A 154 7.98 -12.37 3.72
C VAL A 154 7.42 -12.17 2.32
N LEU A 155 7.65 -13.13 1.43
CA LEU A 155 6.99 -13.23 0.13
C LEU A 155 5.86 -14.29 0.25
N ALA A 156 4.61 -13.85 0.33
CA ALA A 156 3.46 -14.74 0.24
C ALA A 156 3.35 -15.31 -1.17
N TRP A 157 3.60 -16.62 -1.29
CA TRP A 157 3.73 -17.26 -2.57
C TRP A 157 2.58 -18.21 -2.89
N LYS A 158 1.94 -17.95 -4.01
CA LYS A 158 1.07 -18.89 -4.73
C LYS A 158 1.34 -18.67 -6.20
N PRO A 159 1.71 -19.71 -6.98
CA PRO A 159 2.09 -19.56 -8.38
C PRO A 159 1.04 -18.79 -9.20
N SER A 160 1.35 -17.54 -9.54
CA SER A 160 0.51 -16.65 -10.34
C SER A 160 1.35 -15.55 -10.99
N ALA A 161 0.80 -14.80 -11.95
CA ALA A 161 1.49 -13.67 -12.56
C ALA A 161 1.69 -12.54 -11.54
N GLU A 162 0.71 -12.33 -10.68
CA GLU A 162 0.71 -11.29 -9.64
C GLU A 162 1.76 -11.59 -8.56
N ALA A 163 1.93 -12.86 -8.17
CA ALA A 163 2.98 -13.25 -7.23
C ALA A 163 4.39 -13.05 -7.82
N VAL A 164 4.58 -13.35 -9.11
CA VAL A 164 5.83 -13.04 -9.82
C VAL A 164 6.08 -11.53 -9.88
N ARG A 165 5.03 -10.75 -10.10
CA ARG A 165 5.16 -9.30 -10.07
C ARG A 165 5.55 -8.82 -8.67
N ALA A 166 4.90 -9.34 -7.61
CA ALA A 166 5.24 -9.01 -6.23
C ALA A 166 6.69 -9.35 -5.88
N LEU A 167 7.21 -10.46 -6.38
CA LEU A 167 8.63 -10.82 -6.25
C LEU A 167 9.55 -9.74 -6.87
N HIS A 168 9.28 -9.33 -8.11
CA HIS A 168 10.10 -8.33 -8.78
C HIS A 168 10.04 -6.96 -8.10
N ASP A 169 8.85 -6.53 -7.69
CA ASP A 169 8.65 -5.25 -7.00
C ASP A 169 9.27 -5.27 -5.60
N LEU A 170 9.25 -6.42 -4.89
CA LEU A 170 9.88 -6.62 -3.60
C LEU A 170 11.40 -6.42 -3.69
N VAL A 171 12.07 -7.03 -4.67
CA VAL A 171 13.53 -6.92 -4.87
C VAL A 171 13.97 -5.46 -4.92
N GLY A 172 13.17 -4.57 -5.54
CA GLY A 172 13.46 -3.13 -5.59
C GLY A 172 13.34 -2.38 -4.25
N LEU A 173 12.75 -3.00 -3.24
CA LEU A 173 12.55 -2.40 -1.92
C LEU A 173 13.55 -2.91 -0.86
N LEU A 174 14.21 -4.03 -1.12
CA LEU A 174 15.11 -4.69 -0.17
C LEU A 174 16.45 -3.97 -0.05
N GLU A 175 17.01 -4.01 1.16
CA GLU A 175 18.42 -3.64 1.36
C GLU A 175 19.34 -4.76 0.81
N PRO A 176 20.57 -4.43 0.36
CA PRO A 176 21.55 -5.45 -0.03
C PRO A 176 21.77 -6.50 1.07
N GLY A 177 21.77 -7.78 0.71
CA GLY A 177 21.91 -8.90 1.65
C GLY A 177 20.70 -9.12 2.56
N ALA A 178 19.54 -8.57 2.22
CA ALA A 178 18.31 -8.79 2.98
C ALA A 178 17.88 -10.26 2.95
N ARG A 179 17.11 -10.67 3.96
CA ARG A 179 16.50 -11.99 4.03
C ARG A 179 15.09 -11.97 3.45
N VAL A 180 14.76 -13.00 2.67
CA VAL A 180 13.39 -13.22 2.14
C VAL A 180 12.93 -14.62 2.51
N ASP A 181 11.86 -14.73 3.28
CA ASP A 181 11.20 -16.00 3.53
C ASP A 181 10.02 -16.16 2.55
N ILE A 182 10.11 -17.19 1.69
CA ILE A 182 9.04 -17.58 0.76
C ILE A 182 8.03 -18.40 1.56
N VAL A 183 6.82 -17.90 1.70
CA VAL A 183 5.77 -18.50 2.53
C VAL A 183 4.55 -18.86 1.70
N SER A 184 4.19 -20.13 1.70
CA SER A 184 2.92 -20.64 1.15
C SER A 184 2.01 -21.17 2.25
N CYS A 185 0.69 -21.01 2.08
CA CYS A 185 -0.32 -21.58 2.96
C CYS A 185 -1.09 -22.68 2.23
N GLY A 186 -1.32 -23.82 2.92
CA GLY A 186 -2.01 -25.00 2.41
C GLY A 186 -1.12 -26.23 2.37
N ASP A 187 -1.52 -27.22 1.59
CA ASP A 187 -0.80 -28.48 1.47
C ASP A 187 0.55 -28.29 0.78
N GLN A 188 1.60 -28.79 1.38
CA GLN A 188 2.92 -28.80 0.76
C GLN A 188 2.89 -29.79 -0.42
N PRO A 189 3.32 -29.38 -1.62
CA PRO A 189 3.40 -30.28 -2.76
C PRO A 189 4.35 -31.43 -2.46
N THR A 190 4.01 -32.62 -2.94
CA THR A 190 4.82 -33.85 -2.80
C THR A 190 6.05 -33.86 -3.70
N HIS A 191 6.10 -32.97 -4.70
CA HIS A 191 7.21 -32.79 -5.63
C HIS A 191 7.49 -31.30 -5.84
N ASP A 192 8.71 -30.98 -6.29
CA ASP A 192 9.09 -29.61 -6.67
C ASP A 192 8.10 -29.09 -7.72
N ASP A 193 7.54 -27.90 -7.45
CA ASP A 193 6.49 -27.27 -8.27
C ASP A 193 6.99 -26.77 -9.63
N GLY A 194 8.16 -27.24 -10.10
CA GLY A 194 8.74 -26.86 -11.36
C GLY A 194 9.17 -25.39 -11.44
N PRO A 195 9.05 -24.73 -12.62
CA PRO A 195 9.63 -23.39 -12.84
C PRO A 195 9.06 -22.26 -11.96
N ARG A 196 8.04 -22.53 -11.18
CA ARG A 196 7.41 -21.56 -10.26
C ARG A 196 7.30 -22.10 -8.83
N GLY A 197 8.03 -23.17 -8.53
CA GLY A 197 8.15 -23.70 -7.16
C GLY A 197 9.06 -22.85 -6.28
N HIS A 198 9.04 -23.12 -4.97
CA HIS A 198 9.87 -22.42 -3.99
C HIS A 198 11.36 -22.44 -4.34
N LYS A 199 11.84 -23.58 -4.88
CA LYS A 199 13.24 -23.70 -5.30
C LYS A 199 13.62 -22.70 -6.40
N ALA A 200 12.79 -22.58 -7.43
CA ALA A 200 13.08 -21.65 -8.53
C ALA A 200 13.05 -20.19 -8.08
N ILE A 201 12.20 -19.85 -7.10
CA ILE A 201 12.16 -18.51 -6.51
C ILE A 201 13.37 -18.28 -5.61
N ALA A 202 13.79 -19.28 -4.86
CA ALA A 202 14.99 -19.24 -4.05
C ALA A 202 16.23 -19.00 -4.92
N ASP A 203 16.42 -19.81 -5.97
CA ASP A 203 17.51 -19.66 -6.94
C ASP A 203 17.55 -18.24 -7.56
N TYR A 204 16.36 -17.66 -7.84
CA TYR A 204 16.26 -16.28 -8.36
C TYR A 204 16.68 -15.23 -7.31
N LEU A 205 16.22 -15.35 -6.07
CA LEU A 205 16.56 -14.42 -5.00
C LEU A 205 18.04 -14.52 -4.60
N GLU A 206 18.60 -15.75 -4.52
CA GLU A 206 20.02 -16.00 -4.25
C GLU A 206 20.93 -15.42 -5.36
N TYR A 207 20.48 -15.46 -6.62
CA TYR A 207 21.18 -14.79 -7.73
C TYR A 207 21.24 -13.26 -7.56
N HIS A 208 20.33 -12.68 -6.81
CA HIS A 208 20.29 -11.26 -6.42
C HIS A 208 20.96 -10.98 -5.06
N ASP A 209 21.78 -11.92 -4.54
CA ASP A 209 22.50 -11.80 -3.27
C ASP A 209 21.62 -11.65 -2.03
N PHE A 210 20.40 -12.24 -2.02
CA PHE A 210 19.53 -12.29 -0.85
C PHE A 210 19.62 -13.62 -0.11
N GLU A 211 19.47 -13.57 1.22
CA GLU A 211 19.31 -14.77 2.04
C GLU A 211 17.86 -15.30 1.90
N VAL A 212 17.72 -16.61 1.66
CA VAL A 212 16.39 -17.17 1.39
C VAL A 212 15.99 -18.23 2.40
N GLY A 213 14.77 -18.10 2.93
CA GLY A 213 14.04 -19.13 3.67
C GLY A 213 12.84 -19.64 2.86
N SER A 214 12.39 -20.86 3.18
CA SER A 214 11.21 -21.46 2.54
C SER A 214 10.34 -22.11 3.59
N VAL A 215 9.06 -21.70 3.68
CA VAL A 215 8.13 -22.13 4.71
C VAL A 215 6.78 -22.49 4.10
N TRP A 216 6.24 -23.63 4.53
CA TRP A 216 4.87 -24.06 4.24
C TRP A 216 4.07 -24.03 5.53
N LEU A 217 3.03 -23.17 5.57
CA LEU A 217 2.12 -23.07 6.69
C LEU A 217 0.89 -23.93 6.42
N GLU A 218 0.60 -24.85 7.33
CA GLU A 218 -0.69 -25.53 7.32
C GLU A 218 -1.80 -24.51 7.50
N GLN A 219 -2.79 -24.50 6.62
CA GLN A 219 -3.89 -23.54 6.71
C GLN A 219 -4.81 -23.90 7.88
N ARG A 220 -4.84 -23.08 8.93
CA ARG A 220 -5.63 -23.28 10.15
C ARG A 220 -6.76 -22.29 10.31
N TYR A 221 -6.62 -21.08 9.75
CA TYR A 221 -7.58 -19.98 9.82
C TYR A 221 -7.46 -19.08 8.59
N ASP A 222 -7.89 -17.84 8.65
CA ASP A 222 -7.78 -16.91 7.52
C ASP A 222 -6.32 -16.74 7.07
N VAL A 223 -6.10 -16.87 5.76
CA VAL A 223 -4.73 -16.87 5.19
C VAL A 223 -4.03 -15.52 5.35
N ALA A 224 -4.75 -14.41 5.24
CA ALA A 224 -4.16 -13.08 5.41
C ALA A 224 -3.71 -12.84 6.85
N GLU A 225 -4.53 -13.24 7.81
CA GLU A 225 -4.19 -13.19 9.24
C GLU A 225 -3.00 -14.11 9.56
N GLN A 226 -2.99 -15.33 9.02
CA GLN A 226 -1.93 -16.31 9.26
C GLN A 226 -0.58 -15.85 8.69
N LEU A 227 -0.58 -15.28 7.48
CA LEU A 227 0.62 -14.69 6.85
C LEU A 227 1.19 -13.52 7.67
N GLN A 228 0.32 -12.62 8.11
CA GLN A 228 0.74 -11.48 8.93
C GLN A 228 1.25 -11.92 10.31
N THR A 229 0.58 -12.90 10.95
CA THR A 229 1.03 -13.45 12.24
C THR A 229 2.41 -14.06 12.09
N HIS A 230 2.62 -14.91 11.09
CA HIS A 230 3.93 -15.53 10.83
C HIS A 230 5.01 -14.45 10.56
N ALA A 231 4.72 -13.48 9.70
CA ALA A 231 5.66 -12.39 9.40
C ALA A 231 6.06 -11.59 10.66
N LEU A 232 5.11 -11.32 11.56
CA LEU A 232 5.38 -10.66 12.85
C LEU A 232 6.20 -11.52 13.80
N GLU A 233 5.92 -12.82 13.88
CA GLU A 233 6.64 -13.77 14.74
C GLU A 233 8.11 -13.88 14.36
N ILE A 234 8.43 -13.86 13.06
CA ILE A 234 9.81 -13.91 12.57
C ILE A 234 10.49 -12.54 12.50
N GLY A 235 9.77 -11.47 12.86
CA GLY A 235 10.28 -10.09 12.85
C GLY A 235 10.50 -9.51 11.46
N ALA A 236 9.68 -9.89 10.48
CA ALA A 236 9.76 -9.31 9.14
C ALA A 236 9.36 -7.82 9.11
N ASP A 237 10.06 -7.05 8.29
CA ASP A 237 9.82 -5.63 8.06
C ASP A 237 8.68 -5.39 7.04
N LEU A 238 8.46 -6.36 6.13
CA LEU A 238 7.53 -6.24 5.01
C LEU A 238 6.93 -7.60 4.64
N LEU A 239 5.63 -7.62 4.34
CA LEU A 239 4.93 -8.73 3.71
C LEU A 239 4.59 -8.37 2.27
N ALA A 240 5.11 -9.12 1.30
CA ALA A 240 4.80 -8.94 -0.13
C ALA A 240 3.81 -10.00 -0.61
N ALA A 241 2.80 -9.61 -1.36
CA ALA A 241 1.80 -10.52 -1.94
C ALA A 241 1.34 -10.06 -3.32
N GLY A 242 1.03 -11.02 -4.19
CA GLY A 242 0.29 -10.77 -5.42
C GLY A 242 -1.16 -10.39 -5.09
N ALA A 243 -1.68 -9.38 -5.75
CA ALA A 243 -3.04 -8.89 -5.55
C ALA A 243 -3.98 -9.34 -6.68
N PHE A 244 -5.20 -9.78 -6.31
CA PHE A 244 -6.30 -10.02 -7.26
C PHE A 244 -6.10 -11.12 -8.32
N ALA A 245 -5.39 -12.21 -8.00
CA ALA A 245 -5.09 -13.32 -8.93
C ALA A 245 -6.34 -14.02 -9.54
N HIS A 246 -7.53 -13.82 -9.02
CA HIS A 246 -8.77 -14.46 -9.46
C HIS A 246 -9.82 -13.49 -10.01
N SER A 247 -9.48 -12.64 -10.98
CA SER A 247 -10.35 -11.60 -11.54
C SER A 247 -11.31 -12.09 -12.64
N ARG A 248 -12.10 -13.15 -12.44
CA ARG A 248 -13.21 -13.46 -13.38
C ARG A 248 -14.52 -12.72 -13.07
N LEU A 249 -14.59 -11.99 -11.97
CA LEU A 249 -15.77 -11.18 -11.60
C LEU A 249 -15.29 -9.78 -11.18
N ARG A 250 -15.28 -8.88 -12.14
CA ARG A 250 -14.84 -7.47 -12.01
C ARG A 250 -15.69 -6.61 -11.07
N GLU A 251 -16.75 -7.13 -10.48
CA GLU A 251 -17.76 -6.30 -9.81
C GLU A 251 -18.04 -6.63 -8.34
N LEU A 252 -17.56 -7.75 -7.81
CA LEU A 252 -18.01 -8.18 -6.48
C LEU A 252 -16.99 -9.00 -5.74
N ILE A 253 -15.98 -8.72 -5.20
CA ILE A 253 -15.24 -9.49 -4.17
C ILE A 253 -13.72 -9.44 -4.40
N PHE A 254 -13.05 -8.70 -3.54
CA PHE A 254 -11.66 -8.93 -3.17
C PHE A 254 -11.43 -10.42 -2.93
N GLY A 255 -10.39 -11.02 -3.53
CA GLY A 255 -9.96 -12.35 -3.11
C GLY A 255 -9.69 -12.31 -1.60
N GLY A 256 -10.13 -13.31 -0.83
CA GLY A 256 -10.12 -13.31 0.62
C GLY A 256 -8.80 -12.80 1.24
N VAL A 257 -7.66 -13.22 0.70
CA VAL A 257 -6.33 -12.81 1.20
C VAL A 257 -6.06 -11.32 0.97
N THR A 258 -6.28 -10.81 -0.24
CA THR A 258 -6.05 -9.38 -0.53
C THR A 258 -7.00 -8.49 0.29
N ALA A 259 -8.26 -8.89 0.42
CA ALA A 259 -9.23 -8.17 1.25
C ALA A 259 -8.81 -8.13 2.73
N GLY A 260 -8.37 -9.26 3.26
CA GLY A 260 -7.88 -9.35 4.64
C GLY A 260 -6.65 -8.48 4.88
N LEU A 261 -5.67 -8.49 3.95
CA LEU A 261 -4.47 -7.65 4.05
C LEU A 261 -4.76 -6.15 3.98
N ILE A 262 -5.77 -5.74 3.19
CA ILE A 262 -6.21 -4.34 3.10
C ILE A 262 -7.04 -3.93 4.32
N GLY A 263 -7.93 -4.82 4.78
CA GLY A 263 -8.85 -4.54 5.87
C GLY A 263 -8.18 -4.44 7.24
N GLU A 264 -7.17 -5.27 7.48
CA GLU A 264 -6.40 -5.28 8.72
C GLU A 264 -4.91 -5.45 8.39
N THR A 265 -4.17 -4.34 8.42
CA THR A 265 -2.75 -4.29 8.09
C THR A 265 -1.94 -4.12 9.37
N ARG A 266 -1.18 -5.14 9.80
CA ARG A 266 -0.43 -5.18 11.07
C ARG A 266 1.07 -4.92 10.91
N LEU A 267 1.60 -5.07 9.71
CA LEU A 267 2.96 -4.71 9.28
C LEU A 267 2.88 -4.14 7.86
N PRO A 268 3.94 -3.49 7.35
CA PRO A 268 3.95 -3.02 5.96
C PRO A 268 3.59 -4.13 4.97
N VAL A 269 2.64 -3.88 4.07
CA VAL A 269 2.17 -4.84 3.07
C VAL A 269 2.38 -4.28 1.67
N LEU A 270 3.17 -4.99 0.85
CA LEU A 270 3.35 -4.73 -0.58
C LEU A 270 2.35 -5.57 -1.37
N LEU A 271 1.55 -4.91 -2.19
CA LEU A 271 0.59 -5.52 -3.11
C LEU A 271 0.99 -5.21 -4.56
N SER A 272 1.09 -6.23 -5.40
CA SER A 272 1.44 -6.10 -6.82
C SER A 272 0.48 -6.88 -7.70
N ARG A 273 0.25 -6.33 -8.93
CA ARG A 273 -0.66 -6.93 -9.90
C ARG A 273 -0.04 -7.01 -11.29
#